data_ead1b15d925cb05e5e880a56ab1670f9
#
_entry.id   ead1b15d925cb05e5e880a56ab1670f9
#
_cell.length_a   1.000
_cell.length_b   1.000
_cell.length_c   1.000
_cell.angle_alpha   90.00
_cell.angle_beta   90.00
_cell.angle_gamma   90.00
#
_symmetry.space_group_name_H-M   'P 1'
#
loop_
_entity.id
_entity.type
_entity.pdbx_description
1 polymer ?
#
loop_
_entity_poly.entity_id
_entity_poly.type
_entity_poly.pdbx_seq_one_letter_code
_entity_poly.pdbx_strand_id
1 'polypeptide(L)'
;MKLKLLLTCFLLASCGGGGGESDTGSDRVDPPINPPSFSEECIDAGLNIERCTFTHNNIERYYLIYVPANIDQNSEIPLLFSLHGYGGSAIRNIEYTNFRSLADENGFIVIFPQGAPFTSQLVSSSSHWNSGGWTSGSDVDDVDFIETIIDQSLIKHNINQSRIYSTGMSNGGFMSYHLACNLSSRIAAIASVTGSMTFETYDECNPSHPTPILQIHGALDPTVPFSGNTTLGMKSIPDSMNYWATFNSCDAEPVIAIADFFDEGYSIQYDYYENCMNNVSVELVLHSTMRHTWPNFDSLSLPASISIWDFLSQYDLNGLID
;
A
#
# COMPACT_ATOMS: atom_id res chain seq x y z
N MET A 1 -28.33 -45.14 -17.17
CA MET A 1 -28.76 -45.31 -18.56
C MET A 1 -27.79 -44.47 -19.39
N LYS A 2 -26.93 -45.17 -20.13
CA LYS A 2 -25.85 -44.58 -20.97
C LYS A 2 -26.45 -44.12 -22.29
N LEU A 3 -26.11 -42.93 -22.75
CA LEU A 3 -26.28 -42.60 -24.16
C LEU A 3 -25.02 -41.91 -24.68
N LYS A 4 -24.27 -42.66 -25.48
CA LYS A 4 -23.19 -42.22 -26.37
C LYS A 4 -23.84 -41.68 -27.63
N LEU A 5 -23.35 -40.57 -28.18
CA LEU A 5 -23.59 -40.23 -29.57
C LEU A 5 -22.28 -39.89 -30.25
N LEU A 6 -22.12 -40.55 -31.41
CA LEU A 6 -20.94 -40.65 -32.25
C LEU A 6 -20.68 -39.39 -33.10
N LEU A 7 -19.44 -39.25 -33.39
CA LEU A 7 -18.74 -38.44 -34.40
C LEU A 7 -19.15 -38.79 -35.82
N THR A 8 -19.27 -37.83 -36.71
CA THR A 8 -19.17 -38.07 -38.14
C THR A 8 -18.33 -36.98 -38.82
N CYS A 9 -17.21 -37.41 -39.34
CA CYS A 9 -16.30 -36.70 -40.26
C CYS A 9 -16.92 -36.58 -41.65
N PHE A 10 -16.79 -35.44 -42.30
CA PHE A 10 -16.92 -35.32 -43.76
C PHE A 10 -15.68 -34.63 -44.31
N LEU A 11 -14.90 -35.42 -45.03
CA LEU A 11 -13.85 -35.00 -45.95
C LEU A 11 -14.51 -34.74 -47.31
N LEU A 12 -14.26 -33.58 -47.90
CA LEU A 12 -14.41 -33.37 -49.35
C LEU A 12 -13.15 -32.68 -49.88
N ALA A 13 -12.39 -33.43 -50.65
CA ALA A 13 -11.33 -32.91 -51.49
C ALA A 13 -11.91 -32.43 -52.82
N SER A 14 -11.44 -31.31 -53.32
CA SER A 14 -11.58 -30.91 -54.71
C SER A 14 -10.29 -30.27 -55.19
N CYS A 15 -9.65 -30.93 -56.17
CA CYS A 15 -8.56 -30.39 -56.98
C CYS A 15 -9.12 -29.48 -58.08
N GLY A 16 -8.40 -28.41 -58.40
CA GLY A 16 -8.59 -27.61 -59.60
C GLY A 16 -7.46 -26.59 -59.74
N GLY A 17 -6.56 -26.86 -60.71
CA GLY A 17 -5.36 -26.13 -60.97
C GLY A 17 -5.53 -24.91 -61.87
N GLY A 18 -4.49 -24.09 -61.96
CA GLY A 18 -4.18 -23.26 -63.12
C GLY A 18 -3.81 -21.82 -62.85
N GLY A 19 -2.60 -21.41 -63.21
CA GLY A 19 -2.27 -20.07 -63.65
C GLY A 19 -1.37 -19.28 -62.71
N GLY A 20 -0.10 -19.20 -63.02
CA GLY A 20 0.87 -18.39 -62.33
C GLY A 20 0.73 -16.90 -62.69
N GLU A 21 0.97 -16.06 -61.73
CA GLU A 21 1.53 -14.73 -61.89
C GLU A 21 2.48 -14.48 -60.71
N SER A 22 3.72 -14.19 -61.05
CA SER A 22 4.78 -13.85 -60.08
C SER A 22 4.58 -12.41 -59.63
N ASP A 23 3.95 -12.22 -58.48
CA ASP A 23 3.93 -10.94 -57.83
C ASP A 23 5.07 -10.95 -56.78
N THR A 24 6.11 -10.17 -57.05
CA THR A 24 7.20 -9.88 -56.14
C THR A 24 6.70 -8.93 -55.09
N GLY A 25 5.92 -9.43 -54.14
CA GLY A 25 5.53 -8.75 -52.93
C GLY A 25 6.76 -8.54 -52.07
N SER A 26 7.25 -7.29 -51.96
CA SER A 26 8.23 -6.90 -50.99
C SER A 26 7.63 -7.16 -49.60
N ASP A 27 8.14 -8.17 -48.90
CA ASP A 27 7.91 -8.35 -47.47
C ASP A 27 8.38 -7.09 -46.72
N ARG A 28 7.47 -6.17 -46.49
CA ARG A 28 7.64 -5.16 -45.47
C ARG A 28 7.58 -5.88 -44.14
N VAL A 29 8.72 -6.25 -43.63
CA VAL A 29 8.86 -6.57 -42.22
C VAL A 29 8.66 -5.24 -41.49
N ASP A 30 7.49 -5.09 -40.87
CA ASP A 30 7.27 -3.97 -39.96
C ASP A 30 8.38 -4.00 -38.91
N PRO A 31 9.03 -2.87 -38.58
CA PRO A 31 10.05 -2.84 -37.55
C PRO A 31 9.42 -3.36 -36.24
N PRO A 32 10.17 -4.12 -35.43
CA PRO A 32 9.64 -4.60 -34.16
C PRO A 32 9.12 -3.40 -33.38
N ILE A 33 7.84 -3.46 -32.99
CA ILE A 33 7.25 -2.49 -32.09
C ILE A 33 7.99 -2.71 -30.76
N ASN A 34 9.00 -1.88 -30.51
CA ASN A 34 9.58 -1.83 -29.18
C ASN A 34 8.43 -1.42 -28.23
N PRO A 35 8.20 -2.15 -27.14
CA PRO A 35 7.28 -1.68 -26.11
C PRO A 35 7.68 -0.24 -25.73
N PRO A 36 6.73 0.67 -25.47
CA PRO A 36 7.06 2.02 -25.07
C PRO A 36 8.05 1.94 -23.91
N SER A 37 9.24 2.53 -24.10
CA SER A 37 10.22 2.56 -23.03
C SER A 37 9.61 3.35 -21.87
N PHE A 38 9.56 2.75 -20.67
CA PHE A 38 9.19 3.47 -19.46
C PHE A 38 10.09 4.70 -19.35
N SER A 39 9.50 5.86 -19.21
CA SER A 39 10.21 7.13 -19.12
C SER A 39 9.81 7.83 -17.85
N GLU A 40 10.75 7.99 -16.94
CA GLU A 40 10.59 8.75 -15.72
C GLU A 40 11.59 9.92 -15.70
N GLU A 41 11.12 11.08 -15.31
CA GLU A 41 11.93 12.28 -15.11
C GLU A 41 12.00 12.61 -13.62
N CYS A 42 13.20 12.61 -13.05
CA CYS A 42 13.45 13.01 -11.67
C CYS A 42 14.20 14.33 -11.63
N ILE A 43 13.70 15.29 -10.85
CA ILE A 43 14.31 16.60 -10.63
C ILE A 43 14.56 16.81 -9.13
N ASP A 44 15.64 17.49 -8.81
CA ASP A 44 15.94 17.89 -7.43
C ASP A 44 14.87 18.88 -6.92
N ALA A 45 14.21 18.49 -5.84
CA ALA A 45 13.20 19.31 -5.13
C ALA A 45 13.78 19.97 -3.85
N GLY A 46 15.08 19.83 -3.61
CA GLY A 46 15.80 20.33 -2.45
C GLY A 46 15.71 19.42 -1.22
N LEU A 47 16.58 19.62 -0.26
CA LEU A 47 16.60 18.86 1.01
C LEU A 47 16.78 17.35 0.83
N ASN A 48 17.57 16.91 -0.14
CA ASN A 48 17.78 15.52 -0.55
C ASN A 48 16.47 14.82 -1.00
N ILE A 49 15.51 15.59 -1.50
CA ILE A 49 14.26 15.07 -2.07
C ILE A 49 14.35 15.22 -3.58
N GLU A 50 14.02 14.15 -4.29
CA GLU A 50 13.76 14.20 -5.73
C GLU A 50 12.26 14.08 -5.99
N ARG A 51 11.78 14.83 -6.98
CA ARG A 51 10.45 14.63 -7.55
C ARG A 51 10.58 13.85 -8.83
N CYS A 52 10.07 12.64 -8.84
CA CYS A 52 10.04 11.76 -10.00
C CYS A 52 8.65 11.71 -10.62
N THR A 53 8.55 12.00 -11.90
CA THR A 53 7.29 12.12 -12.66
C THR A 53 7.30 11.15 -13.84
N PHE A 54 6.21 10.45 -14.07
CA PHE A 54 6.03 9.54 -15.20
C PHE A 54 4.54 9.43 -15.58
N THR A 55 4.27 8.93 -16.79
CA THR A 55 2.92 8.63 -17.23
C THR A 55 2.55 7.21 -16.80
N HIS A 56 1.51 7.07 -15.99
CA HIS A 56 0.94 5.81 -15.56
C HIS A 56 -0.52 5.73 -16.02
N ASN A 57 -0.87 4.72 -16.82
CA ASN A 57 -2.21 4.52 -17.38
C ASN A 57 -2.80 5.80 -18.03
N ASN A 58 -1.99 6.51 -18.85
CA ASN A 58 -2.30 7.78 -19.51
C ASN A 58 -2.54 8.98 -18.56
N ILE A 59 -2.17 8.88 -17.31
CA ILE A 59 -2.23 9.96 -16.33
C ILE A 59 -0.81 10.30 -15.90
N GLU A 60 -0.48 11.59 -15.89
CA GLU A 60 0.78 12.03 -15.28
C GLU A 60 0.70 11.87 -13.76
N ARG A 61 1.60 11.05 -13.21
CA ARG A 61 1.72 10.79 -11.78
C ARG A 61 3.13 11.16 -11.31
N TYR A 62 3.27 11.44 -10.04
CA TYR A 62 4.59 11.69 -9.45
C TYR A 62 4.69 11.15 -8.03
N TYR A 63 5.91 11.02 -7.57
CA TYR A 63 6.23 10.78 -6.18
C TYR A 63 7.43 11.64 -5.75
N LEU A 64 7.57 11.83 -4.45
CA LEU A 64 8.76 12.41 -3.84
C LEU A 64 9.54 11.27 -3.18
N ILE A 65 10.83 11.22 -3.42
CA ILE A 65 11.73 10.24 -2.80
C ILE A 65 12.77 10.96 -1.96
N TYR A 66 12.96 10.50 -0.73
CA TYR A 66 14.02 10.93 0.15
C TYR A 66 15.04 9.82 0.33
N VAL A 67 16.28 10.09 -0.04
CA VAL A 67 17.42 9.20 0.13
C VAL A 67 18.39 9.87 1.11
N PRO A 68 18.64 9.27 2.30
CA PRO A 68 19.61 9.81 3.24
C PRO A 68 20.99 9.99 2.61
N ALA A 69 21.64 11.13 2.88
CA ALA A 69 22.94 11.45 2.27
C ALA A 69 24.07 10.49 2.69
N ASN A 70 23.94 9.87 3.84
CA ASN A 70 24.90 8.94 4.43
C ASN A 70 24.54 7.46 4.28
N ILE A 71 23.53 7.15 3.44
CA ILE A 71 23.08 5.77 3.26
C ILE A 71 24.15 4.92 2.55
N ASP A 72 24.40 3.71 3.07
CA ASP A 72 25.34 2.78 2.43
C ASP A 72 24.67 2.06 1.25
N GLN A 73 24.97 2.51 0.05
CA GLN A 73 24.45 1.93 -1.20
C GLN A 73 24.99 0.51 -1.49
N ASN A 74 25.97 0.02 -0.75
CA ASN A 74 26.46 -1.37 -0.87
C ASN A 74 25.68 -2.35 -0.03
N SER A 75 24.92 -1.86 0.95
CA SER A 75 24.02 -2.64 1.77
C SER A 75 22.62 -2.66 1.17
N GLU A 76 21.85 -3.71 1.43
CA GLU A 76 20.44 -3.77 1.05
C GLU A 76 19.61 -2.83 1.93
N ILE A 77 18.89 -1.91 1.32
CA ILE A 77 18.23 -0.77 1.97
C ILE A 77 16.72 -1.04 2.10
N PRO A 78 16.12 -0.93 3.30
CA PRO A 78 14.67 -0.97 3.45
C PRO A 78 13.99 0.22 2.75
N LEU A 79 12.76 0.00 2.26
CA LEU A 79 11.94 1.00 1.60
C LEU A 79 10.62 1.22 2.33
N LEU A 80 10.27 2.47 2.64
CA LEU A 80 9.02 2.84 3.25
C LEU A 80 8.18 3.72 2.31
N PHE A 81 6.95 3.29 2.02
CA PHE A 81 5.93 4.14 1.42
C PHE A 81 5.13 4.86 2.50
N SER A 82 5.07 6.19 2.43
CA SER A 82 4.27 7.03 3.31
C SER A 82 3.15 7.71 2.51
N LEU A 83 1.90 7.31 2.75
CA LEU A 83 0.73 7.67 1.96
C LEU A 83 -0.09 8.76 2.66
N HIS A 84 -0.37 9.85 1.95
CA HIS A 84 -1.17 10.96 2.49
C HIS A 84 -2.67 10.60 2.61
N GLY A 85 -3.40 11.32 3.46
CA GLY A 85 -4.85 11.21 3.57
C GLY A 85 -5.60 11.83 2.39
N TYR A 86 -6.92 11.63 2.31
CA TYR A 86 -7.80 12.25 1.31
C TYR A 86 -7.64 13.79 1.31
N GLY A 87 -7.46 14.37 0.13
CA GLY A 87 -7.22 15.79 -0.04
C GLY A 87 -5.83 16.27 0.40
N GLY A 88 -4.96 15.34 0.80
CA GLY A 88 -3.57 15.61 1.17
C GLY A 88 -2.64 15.75 -0.02
N SER A 89 -1.35 15.87 0.28
CA SER A 89 -0.31 15.86 -0.75
C SER A 89 0.99 15.24 -0.22
N ALA A 90 1.79 14.70 -1.14
CA ALA A 90 3.11 14.16 -0.84
C ALA A 90 3.99 15.11 -0.01
N ILE A 91 4.02 16.41 -0.38
CA ILE A 91 4.84 17.40 0.32
C ILE A 91 4.35 17.66 1.76
N ARG A 92 3.04 17.74 1.99
CA ARG A 92 2.50 17.89 3.35
C ARG A 92 2.72 16.63 4.19
N ASN A 93 2.67 15.46 3.56
CA ASN A 93 2.93 14.21 4.24
C ASN A 93 4.37 14.16 4.79
N ILE A 94 5.34 14.65 4.03
CA ILE A 94 6.72 14.83 4.50
C ILE A 94 6.78 15.71 5.77
N GLU A 95 6.00 16.78 5.79
CA GLU A 95 6.07 17.78 6.85
C GLU A 95 5.58 17.25 8.22
N TYR A 96 4.46 16.49 8.23
CA TYR A 96 3.88 16.06 9.51
C TYR A 96 4.34 14.68 9.98
N THR A 97 4.88 13.83 9.09
CA THR A 97 5.28 12.47 9.48
C THR A 97 6.70 12.38 10.02
N ASN A 98 7.56 13.33 9.70
CA ASN A 98 8.98 13.37 10.12
C ASN A 98 9.81 12.11 9.76
N PHE A 99 9.38 11.31 8.77
CA PHE A 99 10.12 10.10 8.39
C PHE A 99 11.52 10.38 7.82
N ARG A 100 11.81 11.59 7.35
CA ARG A 100 13.15 11.95 6.87
C ARG A 100 14.20 11.85 7.98
N SER A 101 13.92 12.42 9.17
CA SER A 101 14.82 12.29 10.32
C SER A 101 15.06 10.84 10.70
N LEU A 102 13.98 10.04 10.73
CA LEU A 102 14.08 8.62 11.04
C LEU A 102 14.86 7.84 9.97
N ALA A 103 14.73 8.23 8.71
CA ALA A 103 15.49 7.65 7.61
C ALA A 103 16.99 7.93 7.75
N ASP A 104 17.36 9.16 8.12
CA ASP A 104 18.75 9.53 8.41
C ASP A 104 19.36 8.74 9.58
N GLU A 105 18.55 8.48 10.60
CA GLU A 105 18.98 7.77 11.82
C GLU A 105 19.07 6.26 11.61
N ASN A 106 18.19 5.67 10.79
CA ASN A 106 17.98 4.23 10.68
C ASN A 106 18.37 3.63 9.31
N GLY A 107 18.74 4.43 8.33
CA GLY A 107 19.27 3.96 7.05
C GLY A 107 18.21 3.30 6.15
N PHE A 108 17.09 3.97 5.89
CA PHE A 108 16.07 3.52 4.94
C PHE A 108 15.68 4.64 3.95
N ILE A 109 15.13 4.26 2.80
CA ILE A 109 14.60 5.20 1.82
C ILE A 109 13.11 5.40 2.07
N VAL A 110 12.63 6.65 1.94
CA VAL A 110 11.20 6.96 2.05
C VAL A 110 10.66 7.50 0.74
N ILE A 111 9.54 6.94 0.31
CA ILE A 111 8.78 7.43 -0.84
C ILE A 111 7.44 7.99 -0.36
N PHE A 112 7.11 9.19 -0.85
CA PHE A 112 5.85 9.89 -0.63
C PHE A 112 5.15 10.04 -1.98
N PRO A 113 4.35 9.06 -2.40
CA PRO A 113 3.64 9.16 -3.66
C PRO A 113 2.51 10.18 -3.59
N GLN A 114 2.11 10.71 -4.75
CA GLN A 114 0.97 11.61 -4.85
C GLN A 114 -0.25 10.87 -5.42
N GLY A 115 -1.30 10.82 -4.63
CA GLY A 115 -2.60 10.30 -5.04
C GLY A 115 -3.22 11.12 -6.17
N ALA A 116 -3.94 10.45 -7.08
CA ALA A 116 -4.61 11.09 -8.20
C ALA A 116 -5.79 11.97 -7.75
N PRO A 117 -6.20 12.99 -8.53
CA PRO A 117 -7.44 13.70 -8.27
C PRO A 117 -8.66 12.80 -8.52
N PHE A 118 -9.64 12.88 -7.63
CA PHE A 118 -10.89 12.16 -7.71
C PHE A 118 -12.08 13.08 -7.44
N THR A 119 -13.13 12.92 -8.21
CA THR A 119 -14.39 13.65 -8.03
C THR A 119 -15.55 12.67 -8.13
N SER A 120 -16.41 12.64 -7.13
CA SER A 120 -17.65 11.86 -7.17
C SER A 120 -18.83 12.70 -6.69
N GLN A 121 -20.04 12.12 -6.76
CA GLN A 121 -21.25 12.78 -6.20
C GLN A 121 -21.21 12.90 -4.68
N LEU A 122 -20.40 12.11 -4.00
CA LEU A 122 -20.31 12.06 -2.55
C LEU A 122 -19.19 12.92 -1.96
N VAL A 123 -18.15 13.23 -2.76
CA VAL A 123 -16.97 13.94 -2.31
C VAL A 123 -16.53 14.98 -3.35
N SER A 124 -16.02 16.12 -2.89
CA SER A 124 -15.44 17.15 -3.75
C SER A 124 -14.13 16.67 -4.37
N SER A 125 -13.75 17.26 -5.51
CA SER A 125 -12.48 16.95 -6.18
C SER A 125 -11.29 17.11 -5.23
N SER A 126 -10.57 16.03 -5.01
CA SER A 126 -9.41 15.98 -4.11
C SER A 126 -8.48 14.85 -4.50
N SER A 127 -7.21 14.96 -4.10
CA SER A 127 -6.28 13.84 -4.21
C SER A 127 -6.71 12.66 -3.33
N HIS A 128 -6.56 11.44 -3.84
CA HIS A 128 -7.02 10.25 -3.15
C HIS A 128 -6.20 9.02 -3.52
N TRP A 129 -6.44 7.94 -2.77
CA TRP A 129 -6.06 6.57 -3.09
C TRP A 129 -7.32 5.75 -3.32
N ASN A 130 -7.33 4.99 -4.42
CA ASN A 130 -8.43 4.07 -4.73
C ASN A 130 -8.27 2.77 -3.93
N SER A 131 -8.93 2.70 -2.79
CA SER A 131 -8.92 1.56 -1.88
C SER A 131 -10.31 0.94 -1.66
N GLY A 132 -11.25 1.20 -2.60
CA GLY A 132 -12.65 0.78 -2.44
C GLY A 132 -13.47 1.74 -1.56
N GLY A 133 -14.63 1.27 -1.07
CA GLY A 133 -15.52 2.05 -0.23
C GLY A 133 -16.00 3.33 -0.93
N TRP A 134 -15.83 4.47 -0.28
CA TRP A 134 -16.22 5.78 -0.85
C TRP A 134 -15.37 6.19 -2.07
N THR A 135 -14.28 5.48 -2.37
CA THR A 135 -13.41 5.71 -3.52
C THR A 135 -13.68 4.77 -4.69
N SER A 136 -14.62 3.83 -4.56
CA SER A 136 -14.91 2.77 -5.54
C SER A 136 -15.38 3.24 -6.93
N GLY A 137 -15.66 4.53 -7.10
CA GLY A 137 -15.94 5.13 -8.41
C GLY A 137 -14.70 5.71 -9.11
N SER A 138 -13.51 5.48 -8.60
CA SER A 138 -12.25 5.92 -9.19
C SER A 138 -11.78 4.95 -10.27
N ASP A 139 -11.25 5.49 -11.37
CA ASP A 139 -10.71 4.72 -12.49
C ASP A 139 -9.19 4.53 -12.40
N VAL A 140 -8.54 4.99 -11.32
CA VAL A 140 -7.09 4.84 -11.16
C VAL A 140 -6.72 3.52 -10.50
N ASP A 141 -5.65 2.90 -10.97
CA ASP A 141 -5.04 1.72 -10.38
C ASP A 141 -3.83 2.16 -9.53
N ASP A 142 -4.09 2.42 -8.24
CA ASP A 142 -3.03 2.85 -7.33
C ASP A 142 -2.16 1.68 -6.84
N VAL A 143 -2.62 0.42 -6.95
CA VAL A 143 -1.80 -0.76 -6.66
C VAL A 143 -0.69 -0.88 -7.70
N ASP A 144 -1.04 -0.86 -8.99
CA ASP A 144 -0.08 -0.90 -10.11
C ASP A 144 0.84 0.34 -10.12
N PHE A 145 0.31 1.52 -9.73
CA PHE A 145 1.14 2.72 -9.57
C PHE A 145 2.23 2.54 -8.49
N ILE A 146 1.90 1.99 -7.32
CA ILE A 146 2.87 1.73 -6.26
C ILE A 146 3.84 0.62 -6.69
N GLU A 147 3.38 -0.44 -7.34
CA GLU A 147 4.24 -1.50 -7.86
C GLU A 147 5.25 -0.96 -8.89
N THR A 148 4.79 -0.09 -9.80
CA THR A 148 5.68 0.60 -10.75
C THR A 148 6.77 1.39 -10.03
N ILE A 149 6.44 2.12 -8.95
CA ILE A 149 7.44 2.86 -8.16
C ILE A 149 8.44 1.91 -7.49
N ILE A 150 7.98 0.77 -6.96
CA ILE A 150 8.86 -0.25 -6.39
C ILE A 150 9.87 -0.70 -7.45
N ASP A 151 9.41 -1.07 -8.65
CA ASP A 151 10.27 -1.57 -9.72
C ASP A 151 11.31 -0.52 -10.16
N GLN A 152 10.91 0.75 -10.26
CA GLN A 152 11.87 1.83 -10.56
C GLN A 152 12.88 2.06 -9.44
N SER A 153 12.44 1.93 -8.18
CA SER A 153 13.32 2.06 -7.02
C SER A 153 14.38 0.95 -6.96
N LEU A 154 14.00 -0.29 -7.31
CA LEU A 154 14.91 -1.43 -7.41
C LEU A 154 15.98 -1.27 -8.50
N ILE A 155 15.66 -0.55 -9.57
CA ILE A 155 16.64 -0.25 -10.65
C ILE A 155 17.66 0.80 -10.20
N LYS A 156 17.22 1.78 -9.40
CA LYS A 156 18.02 2.95 -9.02
C LYS A 156 18.82 2.77 -7.74
N HIS A 157 18.31 1.96 -6.81
CA HIS A 157 18.84 1.79 -5.46
C HIS A 157 18.96 0.30 -5.10
N ASN A 158 19.89 -0.03 -4.22
CA ASN A 158 20.03 -1.40 -3.71
C ASN A 158 18.98 -1.71 -2.63
N ILE A 159 17.69 -1.73 -3.03
CA ILE A 159 16.57 -1.97 -2.13
C ILE A 159 16.51 -3.45 -1.70
N ASN A 160 16.33 -3.69 -0.41
CA ASN A 160 15.99 -5.01 0.10
C ASN A 160 14.54 -5.35 -0.27
N GLN A 161 14.37 -6.24 -1.24
CA GLN A 161 13.06 -6.61 -1.78
C GLN A 161 12.15 -7.29 -0.75
N SER A 162 12.71 -7.85 0.33
CA SER A 162 11.93 -8.43 1.42
C SER A 162 11.54 -7.43 2.51
N ARG A 163 12.04 -6.19 2.44
CA ARG A 163 11.83 -5.14 3.47
C ARG A 163 11.24 -3.87 2.86
N ILE A 164 10.09 -4.02 2.21
CA ILE A 164 9.29 -2.92 1.65
C ILE A 164 8.03 -2.79 2.47
N TYR A 165 7.76 -1.59 2.97
CA TYR A 165 6.72 -1.30 3.93
C TYR A 165 5.76 -0.22 3.43
N SER A 166 4.53 -0.22 3.95
CA SER A 166 3.57 0.84 3.68
C SER A 166 2.96 1.38 4.97
N THR A 167 2.87 2.70 5.05
CA THR A 167 2.13 3.39 6.09
C THR A 167 1.37 4.57 5.51
N GLY A 168 0.35 5.03 6.22
CA GLY A 168 -0.39 6.22 5.81
C GLY A 168 -1.46 6.64 6.80
N MET A 169 -1.95 7.86 6.61
CA MET A 169 -3.04 8.42 7.40
C MET A 169 -4.36 8.33 6.67
N SER A 170 -5.46 8.01 7.37
CA SER A 170 -6.82 8.08 6.81
C SER A 170 -6.94 7.27 5.51
N ASN A 171 -7.29 7.86 4.38
CA ASN A 171 -7.29 7.20 3.07
C ASN A 171 -5.95 6.54 2.72
N GLY A 172 -4.80 7.11 3.13
CA GLY A 172 -3.49 6.46 3.01
C GLY A 172 -3.35 5.22 3.90
N GLY A 173 -3.98 5.20 5.08
CA GLY A 173 -4.06 4.03 5.95
C GLY A 173 -4.95 2.92 5.35
N PHE A 174 -6.09 3.29 4.73
CA PHE A 174 -6.92 2.35 3.96
C PHE A 174 -6.13 1.77 2.78
N MET A 175 -5.37 2.60 2.08
CA MET A 175 -4.53 2.15 0.97
C MET A 175 -3.40 1.22 1.45
N SER A 176 -2.83 1.43 2.64
CA SER A 176 -1.83 0.50 3.19
C SER A 176 -2.44 -0.89 3.44
N TYR A 177 -3.65 -0.98 3.97
CA TYR A 177 -4.38 -2.26 4.05
C TYR A 177 -4.66 -2.86 2.66
N HIS A 178 -5.06 -2.01 1.71
CA HIS A 178 -5.34 -2.46 0.34
C HIS A 178 -4.08 -3.02 -0.34
N LEU A 179 -2.92 -2.41 -0.12
CA LEU A 179 -1.62 -2.91 -0.59
C LEU A 179 -1.23 -4.23 0.10
N ALA A 180 -1.44 -4.38 1.41
CA ALA A 180 -1.20 -5.63 2.10
C ALA A 180 -2.02 -6.79 1.53
N CYS A 181 -3.23 -6.53 1.02
CA CYS A 181 -4.08 -7.52 0.40
C CYS A 181 -3.72 -7.82 -1.07
N ASN A 182 -3.43 -6.78 -1.87
CA ASN A 182 -3.33 -6.88 -3.32
C ASN A 182 -1.89 -6.88 -3.85
N LEU A 183 -0.93 -6.45 -3.04
CA LEU A 183 0.50 -6.39 -3.37
C LEU A 183 1.35 -7.11 -2.31
N SER A 184 0.77 -8.13 -1.69
CA SER A 184 1.38 -8.84 -0.56
C SER A 184 2.72 -9.52 -0.88
N SER A 185 2.99 -9.87 -2.14
CA SER A 185 4.29 -10.42 -2.55
C SER A 185 5.44 -9.41 -2.49
N ARG A 186 5.13 -8.14 -2.30
CA ARG A 186 6.10 -7.04 -2.26
C ARG A 186 6.09 -6.30 -0.91
N ILE A 187 4.94 -6.21 -0.25
CA ILE A 187 4.77 -5.45 1.02
C ILE A 187 4.94 -6.40 2.21
N ALA A 188 5.99 -6.20 2.98
CA ALA A 188 6.36 -7.06 4.11
C ALA A 188 5.50 -6.80 5.36
N ALA A 189 5.19 -5.54 5.65
CA ALA A 189 4.41 -5.12 6.80
C ALA A 189 3.73 -3.77 6.54
N ILE A 190 2.66 -3.47 7.27
CA ILE A 190 1.98 -2.18 7.16
C ILE A 190 1.69 -1.56 8.52
N ALA A 191 1.58 -0.21 8.51
CA ALA A 191 1.04 0.54 9.63
C ALA A 191 -0.02 1.53 9.14
N SER A 192 -1.20 1.53 9.77
CA SER A 192 -2.30 2.42 9.42
C SER A 192 -2.60 3.39 10.56
N VAL A 193 -2.63 4.69 10.25
CA VAL A 193 -3.01 5.73 11.21
C VAL A 193 -4.39 6.27 10.84
N THR A 194 -5.35 6.13 11.72
CA THR A 194 -6.76 6.56 11.51
C THR A 194 -7.38 6.08 10.18
N GLY A 195 -6.86 4.98 9.64
CA GLY A 195 -7.44 4.23 8.53
C GLY A 195 -8.19 2.99 9.02
N SER A 196 -8.73 2.22 8.09
CA SER A 196 -9.38 0.92 8.33
C SER A 196 -9.35 0.11 7.01
N MET A 197 -10.01 -1.04 6.95
CA MET A 197 -10.29 -1.72 5.70
C MET A 197 -11.62 -1.23 5.11
N THR A 198 -11.70 -1.10 3.79
CA THR A 198 -13.01 -0.97 3.11
C THR A 198 -13.68 -2.34 3.02
N PHE A 199 -14.99 -2.37 2.72
CA PHE A 199 -15.70 -3.65 2.54
C PHE A 199 -15.07 -4.45 1.40
N GLU A 200 -14.77 -3.82 0.28
CA GLU A 200 -14.17 -4.46 -0.89
C GLU A 200 -12.78 -5.02 -0.54
N THR A 201 -11.92 -4.21 0.08
CA THR A 201 -10.60 -4.69 0.52
C THR A 201 -10.71 -5.87 1.48
N TYR A 202 -11.65 -5.83 2.43
CA TYR A 202 -11.84 -6.89 3.42
C TYR A 202 -12.35 -8.19 2.79
N ASP A 203 -13.34 -8.09 1.92
CA ASP A 203 -14.02 -9.25 1.33
C ASP A 203 -13.16 -9.96 0.27
N GLU A 204 -12.25 -9.23 -0.40
CA GLU A 204 -11.39 -9.73 -1.48
C GLU A 204 -9.93 -9.99 -1.01
N CYS A 205 -9.61 -9.69 0.24
CA CYS A 205 -8.24 -9.79 0.77
C CYS A 205 -7.76 -11.24 0.82
N ASN A 206 -6.64 -11.51 0.17
CA ASN A 206 -6.02 -12.83 0.18
C ASN A 206 -4.48 -12.74 0.09
N PRO A 207 -3.80 -12.29 1.15
CA PRO A 207 -2.36 -12.10 1.16
C PRO A 207 -1.60 -13.41 0.94
N SER A 208 -0.37 -13.32 0.45
CA SER A 208 0.49 -14.47 0.16
C SER A 208 1.31 -14.95 1.38
N HIS A 209 1.38 -14.16 2.45
CA HIS A 209 2.14 -14.47 3.67
C HIS A 209 1.46 -13.86 4.90
N PRO A 210 1.72 -14.38 6.12
CA PRO A 210 1.33 -13.72 7.35
C PRO A 210 1.92 -12.32 7.40
N THR A 211 1.07 -11.29 7.53
CA THR A 211 1.46 -9.90 7.36
C THR A 211 1.39 -9.16 8.71
N PRO A 212 2.51 -8.59 9.20
CA PRO A 212 2.51 -7.75 10.39
C PRO A 212 1.68 -6.48 10.20
N ILE A 213 0.81 -6.17 11.17
CA ILE A 213 -0.12 -5.04 11.13
C ILE A 213 0.01 -4.19 12.38
N LEU A 214 0.24 -2.89 12.22
CA LEU A 214 0.09 -1.89 13.27
C LEU A 214 -1.06 -0.95 12.93
N GLN A 215 -2.07 -0.86 13.80
CA GLN A 215 -3.14 0.12 13.72
C GLN A 215 -3.01 1.14 14.83
N ILE A 216 -2.89 2.43 14.49
CA ILE A 216 -2.96 3.54 15.45
C ILE A 216 -4.26 4.28 15.23
N HIS A 217 -5.11 4.38 16.28
CA HIS A 217 -6.46 4.94 16.13
C HIS A 217 -6.89 5.80 17.31
N GLY A 218 -7.79 6.73 17.04
CA GLY A 218 -8.43 7.56 18.05
C GLY A 218 -9.83 7.07 18.40
N ALA A 219 -10.12 6.86 19.67
CA ALA A 219 -11.46 6.45 20.10
C ALA A 219 -12.56 7.50 19.77
N LEU A 220 -12.17 8.76 19.61
CA LEU A 220 -13.08 9.86 19.29
C LEU A 220 -12.96 10.33 17.82
N ASP A 221 -12.46 9.49 16.92
CA ASP A 221 -12.36 9.81 15.50
C ASP A 221 -13.76 9.93 14.86
N PRO A 222 -14.17 11.13 14.41
CA PRO A 222 -15.46 11.34 13.79
C PRO A 222 -15.47 11.06 12.27
N THR A 223 -14.30 10.95 11.65
CA THR A 223 -14.13 10.79 10.19
C THR A 223 -14.05 9.33 9.82
N VAL A 224 -13.22 8.57 10.53
CA VAL A 224 -13.15 7.11 10.46
C VAL A 224 -13.52 6.57 11.84
N PRO A 225 -14.83 6.37 12.13
CA PRO A 225 -15.28 5.94 13.44
C PRO A 225 -14.68 4.59 13.82
N PHE A 226 -14.30 4.42 15.09
CA PHE A 226 -13.79 3.14 15.60
C PHE A 226 -14.76 1.98 15.32
N SER A 227 -16.07 2.26 15.35
CA SER A 227 -17.14 1.29 15.03
C SER A 227 -17.38 1.09 13.52
N GLY A 228 -16.59 1.72 12.66
CA GLY A 228 -16.80 1.68 11.20
C GLY A 228 -17.92 2.60 10.71
N ASN A 229 -18.12 2.59 9.39
CA ASN A 229 -19.18 3.37 8.72
C ASN A 229 -19.68 2.60 7.49
N THR A 230 -20.84 1.97 7.62
CA THR A 230 -21.42 1.15 6.55
C THR A 230 -21.84 1.96 5.32
N THR A 231 -22.22 3.23 5.50
CA THR A 231 -22.61 4.12 4.39
C THR A 231 -21.41 4.46 3.49
N LEU A 232 -20.23 4.57 4.08
CA LEU A 232 -18.98 4.84 3.38
C LEU A 232 -18.18 3.56 3.06
N GLY A 233 -18.74 2.37 3.35
CA GLY A 233 -18.07 1.10 3.10
C GLY A 233 -16.83 0.86 3.97
N MET A 234 -16.82 1.35 5.23
CA MET A 234 -15.69 1.21 6.15
C MET A 234 -15.98 0.11 7.19
N LYS A 235 -15.09 -0.85 7.32
CA LYS A 235 -15.11 -1.83 8.43
C LYS A 235 -14.81 -1.14 9.76
N SER A 236 -15.27 -1.74 10.86
CA SER A 236 -14.82 -1.30 12.19
C SER A 236 -13.34 -1.63 12.40
N ILE A 237 -12.69 -0.91 13.31
CA ILE A 237 -11.30 -1.22 13.67
C ILE A 237 -11.22 -2.63 14.28
N PRO A 238 -12.09 -3.04 15.22
CA PRO A 238 -12.10 -4.41 15.70
C PRO A 238 -12.27 -5.47 14.60
N ASP A 239 -13.14 -5.27 13.61
CA ASP A 239 -13.29 -6.22 12.50
C ASP A 239 -12.00 -6.34 11.68
N SER A 240 -11.33 -5.21 11.41
CA SER A 240 -10.06 -5.19 10.67
C SER A 240 -8.95 -5.90 11.46
N MET A 241 -8.84 -5.67 12.78
CA MET A 241 -7.86 -6.34 13.63
C MET A 241 -8.14 -7.85 13.72
N ASN A 242 -9.39 -8.25 13.91
CA ASN A 242 -9.79 -9.66 13.97
C ASN A 242 -9.54 -10.39 12.63
N TYR A 243 -9.73 -9.71 11.50
CA TYR A 243 -9.38 -10.28 10.20
C TYR A 243 -7.91 -10.67 10.16
N TRP A 244 -7.02 -9.73 10.48
CA TRP A 244 -5.58 -9.96 10.39
C TRP A 244 -5.06 -10.93 11.46
N ALA A 245 -5.59 -10.87 12.68
CA ALA A 245 -5.28 -11.86 13.71
C ALA A 245 -5.66 -13.27 13.28
N THR A 246 -6.84 -13.43 12.69
CA THR A 246 -7.32 -14.73 12.17
C THR A 246 -6.47 -15.18 10.98
N PHE A 247 -6.21 -14.31 10.02
CA PHE A 247 -5.40 -14.63 8.84
C PHE A 247 -3.97 -15.06 9.23
N ASN A 248 -3.36 -14.32 10.15
CA ASN A 248 -2.02 -14.61 10.66
C ASN A 248 -1.98 -15.79 11.65
N SER A 249 -3.13 -16.41 11.97
CA SER A 249 -3.25 -17.51 12.93
C SER A 249 -2.73 -17.14 14.33
N CYS A 250 -2.96 -15.91 14.76
CA CYS A 250 -2.65 -15.43 16.11
C CYS A 250 -3.62 -16.00 17.15
N ASP A 251 -3.33 -15.80 18.44
CA ASP A 251 -4.30 -16.03 19.50
C ASP A 251 -5.59 -15.22 19.26
N ALA A 252 -6.75 -15.81 19.58
CA ALA A 252 -8.05 -15.20 19.27
C ALA A 252 -8.31 -13.90 20.05
N GLU A 253 -7.74 -13.78 21.25
CA GLU A 253 -7.89 -12.61 22.12
C GLU A 253 -6.54 -11.92 22.30
N PRO A 254 -6.47 -10.59 22.21
CA PRO A 254 -5.22 -9.88 22.41
C PRO A 254 -4.84 -9.80 23.88
N VAL A 255 -3.54 -9.71 24.15
CA VAL A 255 -3.03 -9.24 25.43
C VAL A 255 -3.18 -7.72 25.47
N ILE A 256 -3.89 -7.20 26.48
CA ILE A 256 -4.20 -5.78 26.61
C ILE A 256 -3.30 -5.14 27.66
N ALA A 257 -2.60 -4.06 27.27
CA ALA A 257 -1.89 -3.17 28.18
C ALA A 257 -2.48 -1.76 28.10
N ILE A 258 -2.59 -1.07 29.24
CA ILE A 258 -3.12 0.30 29.29
C ILE A 258 -2.09 1.19 29.99
N ALA A 259 -1.69 2.25 29.29
CA ALA A 259 -0.94 3.36 29.88
C ALA A 259 -1.93 4.49 30.23
N ASP A 260 -2.06 4.76 31.52
CA ASP A 260 -2.94 5.81 32.02
C ASP A 260 -2.18 7.11 32.29
N PHE A 261 -2.69 8.19 31.72
CA PHE A 261 -2.21 9.55 31.89
C PHE A 261 -3.30 10.37 32.60
N PHE A 262 -3.61 9.95 33.86
CA PHE A 262 -4.75 10.50 34.62
C PHE A 262 -4.68 12.02 34.81
N ASP A 263 -3.50 12.57 35.02
CA ASP A 263 -3.31 14.02 35.21
C ASP A 263 -3.56 14.79 33.91
N GLU A 264 -3.47 14.12 32.75
CA GLU A 264 -3.69 14.70 31.41
C GLU A 264 -5.07 14.34 30.83
N GLY A 265 -5.81 13.45 31.48
CA GLY A 265 -7.20 13.12 31.15
C GLY A 265 -7.36 12.16 29.96
N TYR A 266 -6.37 11.33 29.64
CA TYR A 266 -6.46 10.32 28.60
C TYR A 266 -5.73 9.02 28.99
N SER A 267 -5.97 7.96 28.20
CA SER A 267 -5.25 6.70 28.26
C SER A 267 -4.88 6.22 26.87
N ILE A 268 -3.87 5.38 26.76
CA ILE A 268 -3.49 4.67 25.55
C ILE A 268 -3.60 3.18 25.84
N GLN A 269 -4.45 2.49 25.10
CA GLN A 269 -4.59 1.05 25.14
C GLN A 269 -3.76 0.43 24.02
N TYR A 270 -3.06 -0.64 24.34
CA TYR A 270 -2.28 -1.45 23.41
C TYR A 270 -2.86 -2.85 23.42
N ASP A 271 -3.32 -3.33 22.27
CA ASP A 271 -3.79 -4.70 22.08
C ASP A 271 -2.76 -5.44 21.22
N TYR A 272 -2.19 -6.52 21.77
CA TYR A 272 -1.19 -7.35 21.12
C TYR A 272 -1.78 -8.72 20.82
N TYR A 273 -2.00 -9.05 19.55
CA TYR A 273 -2.34 -10.42 19.16
C TYR A 273 -1.03 -11.19 18.97
N GLU A 274 -0.80 -12.12 19.88
CA GLU A 274 0.45 -12.88 19.99
C GLU A 274 0.36 -14.27 19.36
N ASN A 275 1.47 -15.01 19.36
CA ASN A 275 1.59 -16.38 18.86
C ASN A 275 1.15 -16.55 17.39
N CYS A 276 1.34 -15.52 16.59
CA CYS A 276 1.02 -15.55 15.18
C CYS A 276 2.02 -16.42 14.38
N MET A 277 1.59 -16.89 13.22
CA MET A 277 2.46 -17.62 12.27
C MET A 277 3.66 -16.74 11.88
N ASN A 278 4.84 -17.33 11.69
CA ASN A 278 6.10 -16.67 11.37
C ASN A 278 6.52 -15.58 12.38
N ASN A 279 6.03 -15.68 13.63
CA ASN A 279 6.28 -14.71 14.69
C ASN A 279 5.93 -13.25 14.32
N VAL A 280 5.00 -13.05 13.41
CA VAL A 280 4.47 -11.70 13.13
C VAL A 280 3.61 -11.22 14.29
N SER A 281 3.24 -9.94 14.31
CA SER A 281 2.33 -9.36 15.29
C SER A 281 1.20 -8.58 14.61
N VAL A 282 0.05 -8.55 15.26
CA VAL A 282 -1.08 -7.67 14.92
C VAL A 282 -1.34 -6.80 16.13
N GLU A 283 -1.15 -5.49 15.99
CA GLU A 283 -1.15 -4.55 17.11
C GLU A 283 -2.13 -3.39 16.88
N LEU A 284 -2.90 -3.07 17.93
CA LEU A 284 -3.73 -1.87 17.97
C LEU A 284 -3.22 -0.94 19.08
N VAL A 285 -2.99 0.32 18.71
CA VAL A 285 -2.74 1.42 19.64
C VAL A 285 -3.95 2.35 19.61
N LEU A 286 -4.76 2.33 20.66
CA LEU A 286 -6.00 3.08 20.78
C LEU A 286 -5.84 4.21 21.81
N HIS A 287 -5.83 5.45 21.33
CA HIS A 287 -5.78 6.63 22.19
C HIS A 287 -7.20 7.12 22.53
N SER A 288 -7.54 7.18 23.83
CA SER A 288 -8.92 7.39 24.31
C SER A 288 -9.55 8.72 23.90
N THR A 289 -8.75 9.78 23.68
CA THR A 289 -9.25 11.11 23.31
C THR A 289 -8.84 11.59 21.93
N MET A 290 -7.98 10.82 21.23
CA MET A 290 -7.53 11.19 19.89
C MET A 290 -8.70 11.23 18.91
N ARG A 291 -8.68 12.24 18.06
CA ARG A 291 -9.58 12.39 16.92
C ARG A 291 -8.87 12.00 15.64
N HIS A 292 -9.31 12.51 14.49
CA HIS A 292 -8.74 12.22 13.16
C HIS A 292 -7.46 13.02 12.91
N THR A 293 -6.31 12.52 13.40
CA THR A 293 -5.02 13.19 13.29
C THR A 293 -3.86 12.22 13.28
N TRP A 294 -2.71 12.63 12.74
CA TRP A 294 -1.43 11.96 12.92
C TRP A 294 -0.88 12.34 14.29
N PRO A 295 -0.75 11.40 15.23
CA PRO A 295 -0.29 11.73 16.57
C PRO A 295 1.22 11.94 16.60
N ASN A 296 1.63 12.92 17.41
CA ASN A 296 3.04 13.16 17.73
C ASN A 296 3.24 13.26 19.24
N PHE A 297 4.48 13.22 19.67
CA PHE A 297 4.79 13.21 21.11
C PHE A 297 4.30 14.46 21.82
N ASP A 298 4.48 15.64 21.22
CA ASP A 298 4.17 16.92 21.85
C ASP A 298 2.67 17.12 22.10
N SER A 299 1.81 16.56 21.23
CA SER A 299 0.37 16.80 21.32
C SER A 299 -0.42 15.66 21.97
N LEU A 300 0.04 14.41 21.84
CA LEU A 300 -0.70 13.20 22.25
C LEU A 300 0.15 12.16 22.96
N SER A 301 1.39 12.48 23.33
CA SER A 301 2.37 11.58 23.94
C SER A 301 2.54 10.24 23.18
N LEU A 302 2.21 10.25 21.88
CA LEU A 302 2.28 9.10 21.00
C LEU A 302 3.08 9.46 19.73
N PRO A 303 4.37 9.10 19.67
CA PRO A 303 5.23 9.39 18.53
C PRO A 303 4.96 8.39 17.37
N ALA A 304 3.85 8.56 16.63
CA ALA A 304 3.40 7.60 15.62
C ALA A 304 4.51 7.17 14.66
N SER A 305 5.28 8.12 14.12
CA SER A 305 6.33 7.79 13.13
C SER A 305 7.43 6.92 13.71
N ILE A 306 7.83 7.15 14.97
CA ILE A 306 8.81 6.31 15.67
C ILE A 306 8.21 4.93 15.91
N SER A 307 7.00 4.86 16.50
CA SER A 307 6.32 3.59 16.76
C SER A 307 6.11 2.76 15.48
N ILE A 308 5.79 3.42 14.36
CA ILE A 308 5.62 2.79 13.05
C ILE A 308 6.95 2.20 12.58
N TRP A 309 8.04 2.97 12.61
CA TRP A 309 9.33 2.46 12.17
C TRP A 309 9.85 1.34 13.07
N ASP A 310 9.76 1.51 14.38
CA ASP A 310 10.14 0.48 15.37
C ASP A 310 9.38 -0.82 15.15
N PHE A 311 8.10 -0.75 14.77
CA PHE A 311 7.30 -1.92 14.44
C PHE A 311 7.72 -2.51 13.08
N LEU A 312 7.66 -1.73 11.99
CA LEU A 312 7.87 -2.24 10.63
C LEU A 312 9.26 -2.84 10.43
N SER A 313 10.29 -2.21 11.00
CA SER A 313 11.69 -2.60 10.80
C SER A 313 12.05 -3.98 11.38
N GLN A 314 11.19 -4.55 12.22
CA GLN A 314 11.37 -5.88 12.81
C GLN A 314 11.04 -7.01 11.82
N TYR A 315 10.39 -6.72 10.71
CA TYR A 315 9.82 -7.75 9.83
C TYR A 315 10.37 -7.69 8.41
N ASP A 316 10.35 -8.85 7.78
CA ASP A 316 10.49 -9.00 6.33
C ASP A 316 9.33 -9.87 5.77
N LEU A 317 9.36 -10.19 4.47
CA LEU A 317 8.34 -11.05 3.83
C LEU A 317 8.24 -12.46 4.45
N ASN A 318 9.21 -12.89 5.26
CA ASN A 318 9.21 -14.19 5.93
C ASN A 318 8.70 -14.13 7.37
N GLY A 319 8.48 -12.95 7.92
CA GLY A 319 8.03 -12.69 9.29
C GLY A 319 9.07 -11.91 10.12
N LEU A 320 9.16 -12.21 11.44
CA LEU A 320 10.11 -11.56 12.32
C LEU A 320 11.56 -11.85 11.89
N ILE A 321 12.36 -10.80 11.78
CA ILE A 321 13.80 -10.87 11.45
C ILE A 321 14.57 -11.36 12.69
N ASP A 322 15.46 -12.35 12.51
CA ASP A 322 16.32 -12.91 13.57
C ASP A 322 17.43 -11.93 14.03
#